data_687313dbd6cfed56fc7115fd21398a0b
#
_entry.id   687313dbd6cfed56fc7115fd21398a0b
#
_cell.length_a   1.000
_cell.length_b   1.000
_cell.length_c   1.000
_cell.angle_alpha   90.00
_cell.angle_beta   90.00
_cell.angle_gamma   90.00
#
_symmetry.space_group_name_H-M   'P 1'
#
loop_
_entity.id
_entity.type
_entity.pdbx_description
1 polymer ?
#
loop_
_entity_poly.entity_id
_entity_poly.type
_entity_poly.pdbx_seq_one_letter_code
_entity_poly.pdbx_strand_id
1 'polypeptide(L)'
;MRHLLLSIVLLLLSTSAPSTPPSSQEAELYAGLLGWAVKLSGYPQPTSNPTVEFVPQVFFNANACNGKLCRVWGWYPNTGGSVVYVHEAARALIEDGSDPRSLLAASIIVHEFTHYLQAANRSFARYGCEEALGLEREAYNVQNAYITAYGRYMQVGISMQNSGCQGTASEVEVPSSRQAQ
;
A
#
# COMPACT_ATOMS: atom_id res chain seq x y z
N MET A 1 32.71 -6.33 -53.63
CA MET A 1 31.45 -5.65 -53.29
C MET A 1 31.09 -5.95 -51.85
N ARG A 2 31.24 -4.96 -50.94
CA ARG A 2 30.99 -5.09 -49.51
C ARG A 2 29.64 -4.43 -49.24
N HIS A 3 28.61 -5.22 -48.88
CA HIS A 3 27.32 -4.71 -48.46
C HIS A 3 27.37 -4.31 -47.00
N LEU A 4 27.28 -2.99 -46.74
CA LEU A 4 27.18 -2.39 -45.43
C LEU A 4 25.66 -2.50 -45.01
N LEU A 5 25.35 -3.38 -44.06
CA LEU A 5 24.04 -3.44 -43.47
C LEU A 5 23.95 -2.38 -42.35
N LEU A 6 23.18 -1.35 -42.59
CA LEU A 6 22.87 -0.28 -41.62
C LEU A 6 21.77 -0.76 -40.71
N SER A 7 22.09 -1.19 -39.48
CA SER A 7 21.10 -1.54 -38.45
C SER A 7 20.56 -0.26 -37.82
N ILE A 8 19.31 0.07 -38.13
CA ILE A 8 18.59 1.16 -37.46
C ILE A 8 18.04 0.62 -36.14
N VAL A 9 18.65 1.03 -35.03
CA VAL A 9 18.13 0.78 -33.67
C VAL A 9 17.06 1.82 -33.38
N LEU A 10 15.80 1.38 -33.40
CA LEU A 10 14.65 2.20 -33.04
C LEU A 10 14.57 2.25 -31.51
N LEU A 11 15.03 3.32 -30.89
CA LEU A 11 14.84 3.61 -29.47
C LEU A 11 13.37 3.99 -29.24
N LEU A 12 12.57 3.06 -28.73
CA LEU A 12 11.23 3.34 -28.20
C LEU A 12 11.38 4.10 -26.87
N LEU A 13 11.28 5.42 -26.93
CA LEU A 13 11.12 6.28 -25.77
C LEU A 13 9.73 6.05 -25.18
N SER A 14 9.64 5.25 -24.12
CA SER A 14 8.41 5.10 -23.33
C SER A 14 8.16 6.42 -22.61
N THR A 15 7.34 7.28 -23.16
CA THR A 15 6.82 8.48 -22.49
C THR A 15 5.76 8.05 -21.49
N SER A 16 6.09 8.06 -20.22
CA SER A 16 5.10 7.97 -19.15
C SER A 16 4.15 9.18 -19.29
N ALA A 17 2.87 8.91 -19.57
CA ALA A 17 1.86 9.97 -19.59
C ALA A 17 1.77 10.59 -18.18
N PRO A 18 1.71 11.92 -18.05
CA PRO A 18 1.49 12.56 -16.77
C PRO A 18 0.11 12.13 -16.21
N SER A 19 0.07 11.73 -14.94
CA SER A 19 -1.19 11.42 -14.25
C SER A 19 -2.05 12.68 -14.22
N THR A 20 -3.28 12.56 -14.72
CA THR A 20 -4.26 13.66 -14.66
C THR A 20 -4.58 13.93 -13.18
N PRO A 21 -4.59 15.19 -12.72
CA PRO A 21 -4.98 15.52 -11.36
C PRO A 21 -6.41 15.02 -11.08
N PRO A 22 -6.71 14.57 -9.84
CA PRO A 22 -8.04 14.09 -9.47
C PRO A 22 -9.09 15.17 -9.69
N SER A 23 -10.30 14.79 -10.08
CA SER A 23 -11.44 15.70 -10.14
C SER A 23 -11.76 16.24 -8.72
N SER A 24 -12.48 17.37 -8.63
CA SER A 24 -12.90 17.91 -7.33
C SER A 24 -13.70 16.90 -6.50
N GLN A 25 -14.52 16.08 -7.15
CA GLN A 25 -15.31 15.04 -6.51
C GLN A 25 -14.44 13.88 -5.98
N GLU A 26 -13.44 13.44 -6.73
CA GLU A 26 -12.48 12.45 -6.25
C GLU A 26 -11.66 12.98 -5.09
N ALA A 27 -11.23 14.24 -5.15
CA ALA A 27 -10.48 14.87 -4.06
C ALA A 27 -11.30 14.94 -2.75
N GLU A 28 -12.60 15.28 -2.84
CA GLU A 28 -13.50 15.27 -1.70
C GLU A 28 -13.72 13.85 -1.13
N LEU A 29 -13.94 12.87 -2.00
CA LEU A 29 -14.06 11.48 -1.62
C LEU A 29 -12.82 10.99 -0.85
N TYR A 30 -11.61 11.22 -1.39
CA TYR A 30 -10.38 10.77 -0.74
C TYR A 30 -10.11 11.51 0.57
N ALA A 31 -10.45 12.79 0.65
CA ALA A 31 -10.39 13.54 1.92
C ALA A 31 -11.33 12.94 2.97
N GLY A 32 -12.53 12.52 2.57
CA GLY A 32 -13.48 11.82 3.44
C GLY A 32 -12.96 10.46 3.92
N LEU A 33 -12.36 9.66 3.02
CA LEU A 33 -11.77 8.36 3.36
C LEU A 33 -10.55 8.51 4.29
N LEU A 34 -9.73 9.54 4.08
CA LEU A 34 -8.64 9.88 5.00
C LEU A 34 -9.18 10.27 6.38
N GLY A 35 -10.25 11.07 6.43
CA GLY A 35 -10.93 11.41 7.68
C GLY A 35 -11.41 10.17 8.45
N TRP A 36 -11.89 9.14 7.75
CA TRP A 36 -12.23 7.86 8.36
C TRP A 36 -10.98 7.13 8.90
N ALA A 37 -9.89 7.07 8.14
CA ALA A 37 -8.64 6.46 8.59
C ALA A 37 -8.11 7.15 9.86
N VAL A 38 -8.09 8.48 9.89
CA VAL A 38 -7.71 9.29 11.06
C VAL A 38 -8.60 8.98 12.26
N LYS A 39 -9.93 9.02 12.08
CA LYS A 39 -10.89 8.79 13.16
C LYS A 39 -10.77 7.41 13.77
N LEU A 40 -10.59 6.38 12.95
CA LEU A 40 -10.61 5.00 13.39
C LEU A 40 -9.25 4.51 13.91
N SER A 41 -8.15 5.05 13.39
CA SER A 41 -6.80 4.72 13.86
C SER A 41 -6.37 5.52 15.09
N GLY A 42 -6.96 6.71 15.30
CA GLY A 42 -6.58 7.64 16.35
C GLY A 42 -5.29 8.43 16.04
N TYR A 43 -4.71 8.28 14.84
CA TYR A 43 -3.59 9.12 14.42
C TYR A 43 -4.01 10.57 14.20
N PRO A 44 -3.10 11.55 14.40
CA PRO A 44 -3.40 12.94 14.09
C PRO A 44 -3.64 13.14 12.58
N GLN A 45 -4.45 14.17 12.27
CA GLN A 45 -4.64 14.61 10.90
C GLN A 45 -3.29 15.01 10.28
N PRO A 46 -2.91 14.46 9.13
CA PRO A 46 -1.65 14.81 8.48
C PRO A 46 -1.70 16.24 7.91
N THR A 47 -0.53 16.86 7.75
CA THR A 47 -0.40 18.21 7.17
C THR A 47 -0.65 18.27 5.66
N SER A 48 -0.53 17.12 4.99
CA SER A 48 -0.80 16.96 3.56
C SER A 48 -1.62 15.70 3.33
N ASN A 49 -2.52 15.74 2.36
CA ASN A 49 -3.28 14.56 1.96
C ASN A 49 -2.45 13.71 1.00
N PRO A 50 -2.47 12.39 1.14
CA PRO A 50 -1.89 11.49 0.14
C PRO A 50 -2.70 11.53 -1.16
N THR A 51 -2.03 11.28 -2.28
CA THR A 51 -2.68 11.05 -3.57
C THR A 51 -2.97 9.57 -3.75
N VAL A 52 -4.07 9.25 -4.44
CA VAL A 52 -4.43 7.87 -4.81
C VAL A 52 -4.13 7.68 -6.29
N GLU A 53 -3.31 6.70 -6.62
CA GLU A 53 -3.04 6.29 -8.00
C GLU A 53 -3.60 4.89 -8.26
N PHE A 54 -4.38 4.76 -9.33
CA PHE A 54 -4.92 3.48 -9.77
C PHE A 54 -4.00 2.84 -10.79
N VAL A 55 -3.54 1.64 -10.48
CA VAL A 55 -2.50 0.95 -11.23
C VAL A 55 -2.90 -0.50 -11.56
N PRO A 56 -2.40 -1.07 -12.66
CA PRO A 56 -2.68 -2.46 -13.02
C PRO A 56 -1.92 -3.45 -12.13
N GLN A 57 -2.37 -4.71 -12.10
CA GLN A 57 -1.75 -5.78 -11.32
C GLN A 57 -0.25 -5.96 -11.59
N VAL A 58 0.19 -5.73 -12.83
CA VAL A 58 1.62 -5.82 -13.20
C VAL A 58 2.49 -4.84 -12.42
N PHE A 59 1.95 -3.67 -12.05
CA PHE A 59 2.64 -2.70 -11.20
C PHE A 59 2.92 -3.27 -9.81
N PHE A 60 1.92 -3.90 -9.18
CA PHE A 60 2.09 -4.53 -7.86
C PHE A 60 3.08 -5.68 -7.90
N ASN A 61 3.00 -6.53 -8.94
CA ASN A 61 3.96 -7.62 -9.11
C ASN A 61 5.41 -7.11 -9.11
N ALA A 62 5.65 -6.02 -9.84
CA ALA A 62 6.98 -5.44 -9.97
C ALA A 62 7.45 -4.72 -8.69
N ASN A 63 6.59 -3.91 -8.07
CA ASN A 63 6.98 -2.95 -7.03
C ASN A 63 6.69 -3.45 -5.61
N ALA A 64 5.54 -4.05 -5.37
CA ALA A 64 5.14 -4.55 -4.04
C ALA A 64 5.57 -5.99 -3.79
N CYS A 65 5.71 -6.81 -4.84
CA CYS A 65 5.93 -8.26 -4.73
C CYS A 65 7.28 -8.72 -5.30
N ASN A 66 8.25 -7.83 -5.45
CA ASN A 66 9.61 -8.15 -5.91
C ASN A 66 9.65 -8.97 -7.22
N GLY A 67 8.81 -8.63 -8.20
CA GLY A 67 8.71 -9.31 -9.48
C GLY A 67 7.94 -10.62 -9.48
N LYS A 68 7.39 -11.04 -8.33
CA LYS A 68 6.58 -12.27 -8.22
C LYS A 68 5.10 -11.97 -8.45
N LEU A 69 4.36 -12.98 -8.92
CA LEU A 69 2.91 -12.89 -9.00
C LEU A 69 2.32 -12.81 -7.58
N CYS A 70 1.45 -11.84 -7.37
CA CYS A 70 0.75 -11.66 -6.10
C CYS A 70 -0.68 -11.15 -6.34
N ARG A 71 -1.50 -11.15 -5.28
CA ARG A 71 -2.87 -10.61 -5.31
C ARG A 71 -2.96 -9.47 -4.30
N VAL A 72 -2.48 -8.31 -4.70
CA VAL A 72 -2.51 -7.09 -3.88
C VAL A 72 -3.50 -6.11 -4.52
N TRP A 73 -4.36 -5.52 -3.72
CA TRP A 73 -5.38 -4.56 -4.16
C TRP A 73 -5.05 -3.13 -3.75
N GLY A 74 -4.16 -2.96 -2.79
CA GLY A 74 -3.64 -1.69 -2.34
C GLY A 74 -2.20 -1.83 -1.90
N TRP A 75 -1.46 -0.73 -1.92
CA TRP A 75 -0.09 -0.69 -1.45
C TRP A 75 0.35 0.73 -1.14
N TYR A 76 0.85 0.93 0.05
CA TYR A 76 1.60 2.12 0.44
C TYR A 76 3.08 1.75 0.61
N PRO A 77 4.02 2.39 -0.13
CA PRO A 77 5.44 2.11 0.00
C PRO A 77 5.98 2.53 1.37
N ASN A 78 6.65 1.62 2.08
CA ASN A 78 7.25 1.91 3.41
C ASN A 78 8.45 2.87 3.35
N THR A 79 8.81 3.35 2.17
CA THR A 79 9.90 4.32 1.97
C THR A 79 9.50 5.75 2.33
N GLY A 80 8.26 5.95 2.76
CA GLY A 80 7.65 7.26 2.89
C GLY A 80 7.18 7.80 1.54
N GLY A 81 6.46 8.89 1.58
CA GLY A 81 5.90 9.51 0.38
C GLY A 81 4.43 9.85 0.56
N SER A 82 3.82 10.45 -0.45
CA SER A 82 2.44 10.88 -0.41
C SER A 82 1.55 10.13 -1.41
N VAL A 83 2.00 9.01 -1.95
CA VAL A 83 1.24 8.24 -2.95
C VAL A 83 0.81 6.90 -2.38
N VAL A 84 -0.47 6.63 -2.50
CA VAL A 84 -1.10 5.34 -2.22
C VAL A 84 -1.50 4.72 -3.55
N TYR A 85 -1.09 3.47 -3.78
CA TYR A 85 -1.43 2.74 -4.99
C TYR A 85 -2.61 1.80 -4.74
N VAL A 86 -3.58 1.82 -5.66
CA VAL A 86 -4.79 0.98 -5.57
C VAL A 86 -5.00 0.28 -6.91
N HIS A 87 -5.50 -0.95 -6.88
CA HIS A 87 -5.75 -1.71 -8.10
C HIS A 87 -6.80 -1.01 -8.96
N GLU A 88 -6.54 -0.86 -10.27
CA GLU A 88 -7.40 -0.12 -11.20
C GLU A 88 -8.86 -0.60 -11.22
N ALA A 89 -9.10 -1.90 -11.01
CA ALA A 89 -10.45 -2.45 -10.91
C ALA A 89 -11.27 -1.88 -9.73
N ALA A 90 -10.63 -1.32 -8.70
CA ALA A 90 -11.31 -0.68 -7.60
C ALA A 90 -11.92 0.68 -7.99
N ARG A 91 -11.33 1.39 -8.96
CA ARG A 91 -11.80 2.70 -9.40
C ARG A 91 -13.25 2.64 -9.86
N ALA A 92 -13.56 1.76 -10.82
CA ALA A 92 -14.92 1.62 -11.35
C ALA A 92 -15.94 1.24 -10.27
N LEU A 93 -15.55 0.42 -9.29
CA LEU A 93 -16.41 0.04 -8.17
C LEU A 93 -16.70 1.23 -7.24
N ILE A 94 -15.71 2.10 -7.02
CA ILE A 94 -15.85 3.30 -6.16
C ILE A 94 -16.69 4.37 -6.87
N GLU A 95 -16.48 4.57 -8.17
CA GLU A 95 -17.25 5.50 -8.99
C GLU A 95 -18.71 5.07 -9.13
N ASP A 96 -18.98 3.76 -9.22
CA ASP A 96 -20.33 3.20 -9.13
C ASP A 96 -20.70 2.94 -7.66
N GLY A 97 -21.06 3.99 -6.93
CA GLY A 97 -21.45 3.90 -5.52
C GLY A 97 -22.69 3.02 -5.26
N SER A 98 -23.42 2.56 -6.31
CA SER A 98 -24.52 1.64 -6.20
C SER A 98 -24.08 0.16 -6.16
N ASP A 99 -22.85 -0.16 -6.59
CA ASP A 99 -22.32 -1.52 -6.54
C ASP A 99 -22.11 -1.96 -5.07
N PRO A 100 -22.64 -3.11 -4.64
CA PRO A 100 -22.42 -3.63 -3.29
C PRO A 100 -20.94 -3.81 -2.91
N ARG A 101 -20.05 -3.86 -3.89
CA ARG A 101 -18.59 -3.97 -3.70
C ARG A 101 -17.89 -2.62 -3.54
N SER A 102 -18.58 -1.50 -3.78
CA SER A 102 -18.01 -0.15 -3.67
C SER A 102 -17.48 0.13 -2.26
N LEU A 103 -18.19 -0.32 -1.23
CA LEU A 103 -17.75 -0.22 0.15
C LEU A 103 -16.43 -0.98 0.40
N LEU A 104 -16.30 -2.19 -0.14
CA LEU A 104 -15.07 -2.97 -0.02
C LEU A 104 -13.91 -2.28 -0.76
N ALA A 105 -14.16 -1.77 -1.97
CA ALA A 105 -13.16 -1.04 -2.74
C ALA A 105 -12.70 0.25 -2.01
N ALA A 106 -13.62 1.03 -1.46
CA ALA A 106 -13.31 2.21 -0.65
C ALA A 106 -12.54 1.85 0.64
N SER A 107 -12.87 0.72 1.26
CA SER A 107 -12.19 0.25 2.47
C SER A 107 -10.71 -0.10 2.24
N ILE A 108 -10.32 -0.47 1.02
CA ILE A 108 -8.92 -0.68 0.65
C ILE A 108 -8.16 0.65 0.74
N ILE A 109 -8.75 1.74 0.26
CA ILE A 109 -8.13 3.08 0.36
C ILE A 109 -7.97 3.47 1.84
N VAL A 110 -8.97 3.20 2.69
CA VAL A 110 -8.87 3.45 4.15
C VAL A 110 -7.74 2.65 4.78
N HIS A 111 -7.52 1.40 4.35
CA HIS A 111 -6.40 0.56 4.79
C HIS A 111 -5.06 1.19 4.41
N GLU A 112 -4.87 1.57 3.15
CA GLU A 112 -3.64 2.18 2.68
C GLU A 112 -3.39 3.57 3.30
N PHE A 113 -4.44 4.35 3.54
CA PHE A 113 -4.32 5.60 4.28
C PHE A 113 -3.91 5.37 5.73
N THR A 114 -4.28 4.24 6.34
CA THR A 114 -3.78 3.87 7.66
C THR A 114 -2.27 3.64 7.62
N HIS A 115 -1.74 2.96 6.61
CA HIS A 115 -0.29 2.83 6.43
C HIS A 115 0.41 4.17 6.21
N TYR A 116 -0.19 5.07 5.44
CA TYR A 116 0.31 6.44 5.30
C TYR A 116 0.39 7.16 6.66
N LEU A 117 -0.66 7.06 7.49
CA LEU A 117 -0.69 7.66 8.83
C LEU A 117 0.34 7.01 9.77
N GLN A 118 0.51 5.70 9.70
CA GLN A 118 1.54 4.97 10.45
C GLN A 118 2.93 5.51 10.09
N ALA A 119 3.24 5.64 8.80
CA ALA A 119 4.52 6.15 8.34
C ALA A 119 4.77 7.61 8.76
N ALA A 120 3.74 8.44 8.78
CA ALA A 120 3.84 9.84 9.20
C ALA A 120 4.04 10.01 10.71
N ASN A 121 3.62 9.04 11.53
CA ASN A 121 3.58 9.17 12.99
C ASN A 121 4.49 8.21 13.74
N ARG A 122 5.13 7.28 13.07
CA ARG A 122 6.05 6.31 13.69
C ARG A 122 7.44 6.43 13.09
N SER A 123 8.46 6.39 13.94
CA SER A 123 9.84 6.19 13.49
C SER A 123 10.15 4.70 13.50
N PHE A 124 10.37 4.14 12.33
CA PHE A 124 10.74 2.74 12.16
C PHE A 124 12.26 2.57 12.35
N ALA A 125 12.71 2.42 13.58
CA ALA A 125 14.13 2.16 13.88
C ALA A 125 14.57 0.75 13.42
N ARG A 126 13.61 -0.19 13.35
CA ARG A 126 13.81 -1.55 12.88
C ARG A 126 12.50 -2.02 12.22
N TYR A 127 12.56 -2.32 10.94
CA TYR A 127 11.43 -2.88 10.22
C TYR A 127 11.58 -4.40 10.15
N GLY A 128 11.12 -5.08 11.19
CA GLY A 128 11.13 -6.53 11.28
C GLY A 128 9.77 -7.15 10.94
N CYS A 129 9.71 -8.47 10.88
CA CYS A 129 8.48 -9.20 10.56
C CYS A 129 7.36 -8.90 11.56
N GLU A 130 7.63 -8.91 12.88
CA GLU A 130 6.62 -8.64 13.92
C GLU A 130 6.07 -7.22 13.81
N GLU A 131 6.91 -6.25 13.51
CA GLU A 131 6.47 -4.87 13.32
C GLU A 131 5.60 -4.74 12.07
N ALA A 132 6.02 -5.34 10.95
CA ALA A 132 5.22 -5.38 9.73
C ALA A 132 3.84 -6.01 9.96
N LEU A 133 3.78 -7.17 10.65
CA LEU A 133 2.52 -7.81 11.01
C LEU A 133 1.67 -6.94 11.94
N GLY A 134 2.29 -6.21 12.88
CA GLY A 134 1.60 -5.28 13.77
C GLY A 134 0.92 -4.15 12.99
N LEU A 135 1.63 -3.56 12.03
CA LEU A 135 1.10 -2.51 11.15
C LEU A 135 -0.07 -3.00 10.30
N GLU A 136 0.08 -4.17 9.70
CA GLU A 136 -0.99 -4.79 8.90
C GLU A 136 -2.24 -5.08 9.74
N ARG A 137 -2.08 -5.66 10.94
CA ARG A 137 -3.20 -5.94 11.84
C ARG A 137 -3.96 -4.67 12.22
N GLU A 138 -3.24 -3.59 12.51
CA GLU A 138 -3.83 -2.29 12.80
C GLU A 138 -4.60 -1.76 11.58
N ALA A 139 -4.01 -1.79 10.38
CA ALA A 139 -4.66 -1.33 9.16
C ALA A 139 -5.91 -2.16 8.83
N TYR A 140 -5.88 -3.49 9.00
CA TYR A 140 -7.06 -4.34 8.85
C TYR A 140 -8.12 -4.08 9.93
N ASN A 141 -7.74 -3.76 11.15
CA ASN A 141 -8.69 -3.39 12.20
C ASN A 141 -9.43 -2.10 11.83
N VAL A 142 -8.72 -1.09 11.33
CA VAL A 142 -9.30 0.16 10.82
C VAL A 142 -10.23 -0.12 9.64
N GLN A 143 -9.79 -0.92 8.67
CA GLN A 143 -10.59 -1.32 7.52
C GLN A 143 -11.89 -2.02 7.92
N ASN A 144 -11.83 -2.98 8.83
CA ASN A 144 -12.99 -3.71 9.35
C ASN A 144 -13.93 -2.78 10.13
N ALA A 145 -13.40 -1.85 10.92
CA ALA A 145 -14.19 -0.84 11.62
C ALA A 145 -14.93 0.09 10.64
N TYR A 146 -14.27 0.50 9.55
CA TYR A 146 -14.88 1.28 8.48
C TYR A 146 -16.05 0.51 7.82
N ILE A 147 -15.84 -0.75 7.41
CA ILE A 147 -16.89 -1.59 6.83
C ILE A 147 -18.07 -1.74 7.78
N THR A 148 -17.79 -1.95 9.07
CA THR A 148 -18.82 -2.10 10.11
C THR A 148 -19.61 -0.81 10.34
N ALA A 149 -18.98 0.36 10.25
CA ALA A 149 -19.65 1.66 10.38
C ALA A 149 -20.73 1.88 9.31
N TYR A 150 -20.64 1.19 8.17
CA TYR A 150 -21.65 1.16 7.12
C TYR A 150 -22.64 -0.01 7.24
N GLY A 151 -22.71 -0.65 8.41
CA GLY A 151 -23.67 -1.72 8.70
C GLY A 151 -23.37 -3.06 8.00
N ARG A 152 -22.16 -3.28 7.54
CA ARG A 152 -21.75 -4.55 6.92
C ARG A 152 -20.89 -5.36 7.89
N TYR A 153 -21.26 -6.61 8.09
CA TYR A 153 -20.51 -7.57 8.90
C TYR A 153 -19.64 -8.45 7.98
N MET A 154 -18.57 -7.86 7.46
CA MET A 154 -17.60 -8.59 6.66
C MET A 154 -16.21 -8.37 7.26
N GLN A 155 -15.51 -9.46 7.52
CA GLN A 155 -14.16 -9.41 8.05
C GLN A 155 -13.14 -9.62 6.92
N VAL A 156 -12.20 -8.68 6.76
CA VAL A 156 -11.06 -8.79 5.86
C VAL A 156 -9.77 -8.97 6.65
N GLY A 157 -8.71 -9.46 6.01
CA GLY A 157 -7.40 -9.64 6.64
C GLY A 157 -7.31 -10.74 7.70
N ILE A 158 -8.23 -11.72 7.72
CA ILE A 158 -8.26 -12.81 8.73
C ILE A 158 -6.93 -13.58 8.75
N SER A 159 -6.33 -13.83 7.60
CA SER A 159 -5.03 -14.50 7.52
C SER A 159 -3.93 -13.71 8.23
N MET A 160 -3.92 -12.38 8.09
CA MET A 160 -2.94 -11.50 8.75
C MET A 160 -3.14 -11.47 10.27
N GLN A 161 -4.39 -11.49 10.75
CA GLN A 161 -4.69 -11.54 12.18
C GLN A 161 -4.10 -12.79 12.86
N ASN A 162 -4.04 -13.91 12.12
CA ASN A 162 -3.57 -15.20 12.61
C ASN A 162 -2.13 -15.55 12.18
N SER A 163 -1.47 -14.69 11.38
CA SER A 163 -0.08 -14.90 10.97
C SER A 163 0.87 -14.60 12.13
N GLY A 164 1.95 -15.36 12.22
CA GLY A 164 3.07 -15.12 13.12
C GLY A 164 4.37 -15.13 12.34
N CYS A 165 5.39 -14.47 12.86
CA CYS A 165 6.72 -14.57 12.33
C CYS A 165 7.31 -15.94 12.68
N GLN A 166 7.67 -16.72 11.68
CA GLN A 166 8.48 -17.91 11.93
C GLN A 166 9.86 -17.42 12.38
N GLY A 167 10.20 -17.69 13.64
CA GLY A 167 11.49 -17.31 14.19
C GLY A 167 12.61 -17.90 13.37
N THR A 168 13.31 -17.09 12.61
CA THR A 168 14.69 -17.38 12.28
C THR A 168 15.48 -17.13 13.56
N ALA A 169 15.53 -18.14 14.44
CA ALA A 169 16.53 -18.23 15.47
C ALA A 169 17.89 -18.39 14.76
N SER A 170 18.47 -17.28 14.41
CA SER A 170 19.87 -17.13 14.08
C SER A 170 20.33 -15.87 14.79
N GLU A 171 20.39 -15.96 16.12
CA GLU A 171 21.38 -15.20 16.86
C GLU A 171 22.73 -15.67 16.33
N VAL A 172 23.29 -14.89 15.42
CA VAL A 172 24.72 -14.95 15.15
C VAL A 172 25.38 -14.42 16.42
N GLU A 173 25.78 -15.31 17.32
CA GLU A 173 26.72 -15.00 18.38
C GLU A 173 27.95 -14.38 17.72
N VAL A 174 28.12 -13.09 17.89
CA VAL A 174 29.39 -12.41 17.61
C VAL A 174 30.39 -12.93 18.63
N PRO A 175 31.46 -13.65 18.21
CA PRO A 175 32.43 -14.16 19.16
C PRO A 175 33.09 -12.97 19.86
N SER A 176 32.91 -12.92 21.18
CA SER A 176 33.62 -11.99 22.06
C SER A 176 35.11 -12.18 21.87
N SER A 177 35.78 -11.19 21.29
CA SER A 177 37.22 -11.13 21.23
C SER A 177 37.78 -11.03 22.66
N ARG A 178 38.25 -12.17 23.18
CA ARG A 178 39.05 -12.21 24.41
C ARG A 178 40.30 -11.35 24.19
N GLN A 179 40.39 -10.32 24.98
CA GLN A 179 41.66 -9.60 25.18
C GLN A 179 42.68 -10.60 25.73
N ALA A 180 43.74 -10.81 24.98
CA ALA A 180 44.94 -11.44 25.50
C ALA A 180 45.78 -10.36 26.20
N GLN A 181 46.14 -10.68 27.42
CA GLN A 181 47.15 -9.96 28.23
C GLN A 181 48.54 -10.08 27.61
#